data_571cff574152a6492cb2f457185441e0
#
_entry.id   571cff574152a6492cb2f457185441e0
#
_cell.length_a   1.000
_cell.length_b   1.000
_cell.length_c   1.000
_cell.angle_alpha   90.00
_cell.angle_beta   90.00
_cell.angle_gamma   90.00
#
_symmetry.space_group_name_H-M   'P 1'
#
loop_
_entity.id
_entity.type
_entity.pdbx_description
1 polymer ?
#
loop_
_entity_poly.entity_id
_entity_poly.type
_entity_poly.pdbx_seq_one_letter_code
_entity_poly.pdbx_strand_id
1 'polypeptide(L)'
;MSQLLFLSSRLLCSRCKLCPSQKAVSFPSLWTAGLKSDRHLISVRGPQRRGAVTGPRLAFHGSNGGQKWLWILGLGAGVLLALGLKNRYSPGGCECDPEKTQKPHNNKNVYRAAIEISRDLLQRIKVQDEVGAPGLLVGVSVDGTQIWCEGLGYADLENRVACGPDTVMRIASISKPLTAAAAGRIWEEGKLDLDAPVQKYVPEFPEKQFDGEDVTITPRMLLSHLSGIRHYEKDPKKVRENKEKAKRLLKPLEKKEERSTAESKDKSKPEENNTKSKAGQKKKEFEQEEYYLKDNFENVIHALDLFKDDPLIFKPGTTFLYSTHAFTLLSAVLERAAGQRFLYLMQKMFRELGMLNTVPDQNDPIIYNRSRFYHINKKGRIVNCPYVDNSYKWAGGGFLSTVGDLLLFGNAMLYSFQIAHLKDTGGLLPGFLKPQTAKAMWAPVDKTEASWDKDGQYAQGWLVVEKQQKYGQCRVRRHYVSHTGGAVGASSVLLVLPSETSQASGQSESPPHGVVVAIITNMQSVGLNTTALKIAYEFEKARLA
;
A
#
# COMPACT_ATOMS: atom_id res chain seq x y z
N MET A 1 4.34 -17.42 13.33
CA MET A 1 4.08 -15.97 13.33
C MET A 1 2.98 -15.51 14.28
N SER A 2 2.03 -16.32 14.68
CA SER A 2 1.28 -16.06 15.92
C SER A 2 2.18 -15.90 17.16
N GLN A 3 3.44 -16.34 17.06
CA GLN A 3 4.47 -16.13 18.09
C GLN A 3 5.04 -14.70 18.16
N LEU A 4 4.97 -13.89 17.09
CA LEU A 4 5.46 -12.51 17.09
C LEU A 4 4.56 -11.55 17.89
N LEU A 5 3.27 -11.80 17.93
CA LEU A 5 2.33 -11.05 18.79
C LEU A 5 2.44 -11.45 20.28
N PHE A 6 2.84 -12.71 20.53
CA PHE A 6 3.10 -13.17 21.89
C PHE A 6 4.47 -12.77 22.44
N LEU A 7 5.43 -12.43 21.58
CA LEU A 7 6.79 -12.07 22.00
C LEU A 7 6.93 -10.61 22.41
N SER A 8 6.09 -9.70 21.95
CA SER A 8 6.08 -8.33 22.49
C SER A 8 5.67 -8.28 23.97
N SER A 9 4.91 -9.27 24.43
CA SER A 9 4.55 -9.43 25.85
C SER A 9 5.53 -10.32 26.63
N ARG A 10 6.37 -11.13 25.95
CA ARG A 10 7.33 -12.02 26.63
C ARG A 10 8.74 -11.44 26.83
N LEU A 11 9.12 -10.42 26.08
CA LEU A 11 10.38 -9.69 26.30
C LEU A 11 10.40 -8.87 27.60
N LEU A 12 9.26 -8.75 28.29
CA LEU A 12 9.16 -8.13 29.61
C LEU A 12 9.18 -9.09 30.81
N CYS A 13 9.31 -10.39 30.61
CA CYS A 13 9.30 -11.36 31.69
C CYS A 13 10.37 -12.48 31.57
N SER A 14 11.65 -12.10 31.67
CA SER A 14 12.78 -13.04 31.62
C SER A 14 13.14 -13.71 32.96
N ARG A 15 12.21 -13.77 33.94
CA ARG A 15 12.47 -14.38 35.25
C ARG A 15 11.32 -15.21 35.85
N CYS A 16 10.56 -15.96 35.06
CA CYS A 16 9.71 -17.02 35.61
C CYS A 16 10.19 -18.39 35.15
N LYS A 17 11.02 -19.04 35.98
CA LYS A 17 11.23 -20.49 35.94
C LYS A 17 10.06 -21.15 36.70
N LEU A 18 9.51 -22.25 36.11
CA LEU A 18 8.53 -23.18 36.67
C LEU A 18 7.06 -22.93 36.26
N CYS A 19 6.67 -23.61 35.17
CA CYS A 19 5.35 -24.23 35.07
C CYS A 19 5.45 -25.44 34.11
N PRO A 20 4.92 -26.59 34.51
CA PRO A 20 5.07 -27.84 33.74
C PRO A 20 4.03 -27.93 32.61
N SER A 21 4.45 -28.63 31.56
CA SER A 21 3.73 -28.97 30.34
C SER A 21 2.34 -29.57 30.57
N GLN A 22 1.31 -29.03 29.94
CA GLN A 22 0.05 -29.74 29.72
C GLN A 22 -0.05 -30.20 28.26
N LYS A 23 -0.40 -31.47 28.13
CA LYS A 23 -0.54 -32.24 26.90
C LYS A 23 -1.71 -31.72 26.04
N ALA A 24 -1.50 -31.72 24.72
CA ALA A 24 -2.51 -31.47 23.72
C ALA A 24 -3.58 -32.58 23.74
N VAL A 25 -4.84 -32.18 23.80
CA VAL A 25 -6.01 -33.04 23.59
C VAL A 25 -6.53 -32.75 22.19
N SER A 26 -6.49 -33.74 21.32
CA SER A 26 -7.06 -33.77 20.00
C SER A 26 -8.57 -33.98 20.06
N PHE A 27 -9.36 -33.18 19.37
CA PHE A 27 -10.78 -33.44 19.12
C PHE A 27 -10.98 -33.98 17.70
N PRO A 28 -11.87 -34.97 17.52
CA PRO A 28 -12.09 -35.61 16.24
C PRO A 28 -13.09 -34.82 15.37
N SER A 29 -12.83 -34.87 14.07
CA SER A 29 -13.70 -34.43 12.99
C SER A 29 -14.93 -35.31 12.83
N LEU A 30 -16.10 -34.75 12.83
CA LEU A 30 -17.33 -35.38 12.32
C LEU A 30 -18.21 -34.27 11.70
N TRP A 31 -18.43 -34.38 10.39
CA TRP A 31 -19.71 -34.31 9.70
C TRP A 31 -19.49 -34.19 8.19
N THR A 32 -19.60 -35.33 7.53
CA THR A 32 -19.99 -35.43 6.13
C THR A 32 -21.37 -36.05 6.11
N ALA A 33 -22.35 -35.33 5.53
CA ALA A 33 -23.54 -35.93 4.99
C ALA A 33 -24.04 -35.08 3.83
N GLY A 34 -24.02 -35.65 2.65
CA GLY A 34 -24.51 -35.07 1.42
C GLY A 34 -26.03 -35.12 1.34
N LEU A 35 -26.58 -34.20 0.56
CA LEU A 35 -27.93 -34.33 0.01
C LEU A 35 -27.92 -33.95 -1.48
N LYS A 36 -28.48 -34.86 -2.24
CA LYS A 36 -28.65 -34.84 -3.70
C LYS A 36 -29.69 -33.84 -4.14
N SER A 37 -29.50 -33.40 -5.37
CA SER A 37 -30.41 -32.63 -6.22
C SER A 37 -31.80 -33.27 -6.39
N ASP A 38 -32.81 -32.41 -6.51
CA ASP A 38 -33.87 -32.67 -7.50
C ASP A 38 -34.46 -31.35 -8.01
N ARG A 39 -34.54 -31.29 -9.34
CA ARG A 39 -35.14 -30.22 -10.13
C ARG A 39 -36.65 -30.41 -10.16
N HIS A 40 -37.45 -29.35 -10.05
CA HIS A 40 -38.70 -29.24 -10.80
C HIS A 40 -38.99 -27.77 -11.13
N LEU A 41 -39.11 -27.52 -12.42
CA LEU A 41 -39.69 -26.39 -13.08
C LEU A 41 -41.21 -26.37 -12.87
N ILE A 42 -41.80 -25.22 -12.53
CA ILE A 42 -43.15 -24.85 -13.02
C ILE A 42 -43.20 -23.32 -13.19
N SER A 43 -43.60 -22.95 -14.39
CA SER A 43 -43.98 -21.63 -14.89
C SER A 43 -45.44 -21.34 -14.49
N VAL A 44 -45.85 -20.04 -14.32
CA VAL A 44 -46.96 -19.41 -15.02
C VAL A 44 -47.55 -18.18 -14.27
N ARG A 45 -47.48 -17.04 -14.95
CA ARG A 45 -48.46 -15.91 -15.07
C ARG A 45 -49.13 -15.24 -13.87
N GLY A 46 -49.02 -13.89 -13.78
CA GLY A 46 -49.95 -12.97 -13.14
C GLY A 46 -51.30 -12.88 -13.87
N PRO A 47 -52.24 -12.02 -13.55
CA PRO A 47 -52.13 -10.61 -13.12
C PRO A 47 -53.25 -10.09 -12.16
N GLN A 48 -53.07 -8.87 -11.67
CA GLN A 48 -54.08 -7.79 -11.43
C GLN A 48 -55.11 -7.80 -10.31
N ARG A 49 -55.11 -6.69 -9.57
CA ARG A 49 -56.19 -5.77 -9.12
C ARG A 49 -56.84 -5.93 -7.74
N ARG A 50 -56.67 -4.83 -6.98
CA ARG A 50 -57.62 -4.04 -6.17
C ARG A 50 -58.57 -4.73 -5.19
N GLY A 51 -58.58 -4.17 -3.94
CA GLY A 51 -59.72 -4.24 -3.05
C GLY A 51 -59.38 -3.92 -1.60
N ALA A 52 -59.77 -2.73 -1.18
CA ALA A 52 -59.85 -2.34 0.21
C ALA A 52 -61.05 -2.99 0.89
N VAL A 53 -60.89 -3.52 2.12
CA VAL A 53 -62.02 -3.69 3.05
C VAL A 53 -61.48 -3.70 4.51
N THR A 54 -62.09 -2.87 5.29
CA THR A 54 -62.27 -2.64 6.72
C THR A 54 -62.20 -3.85 7.66
N GLY A 55 -61.73 -3.58 8.89
CA GLY A 55 -61.55 -4.51 10.00
C GLY A 55 -62.80 -5.16 10.58
N PRO A 56 -62.62 -5.94 11.63
CA PRO A 56 -63.15 -5.48 12.94
C PRO A 56 -62.26 -5.82 14.15
N ARG A 57 -62.47 -5.05 15.18
CA ARG A 57 -61.99 -5.22 16.57
C ARG A 57 -62.50 -6.52 17.17
N LEU A 58 -61.66 -7.26 17.87
CA LEU A 58 -62.08 -8.24 18.85
C LEU A 58 -61.47 -7.94 20.23
N ALA A 59 -62.36 -7.98 21.18
CA ALA A 59 -62.18 -7.67 22.59
C ALA A 59 -61.38 -8.77 23.31
N PHE A 60 -60.49 -8.37 24.19
CA PHE A 60 -59.87 -9.25 25.17
C PHE A 60 -60.81 -9.43 26.37
N HIS A 61 -61.09 -10.68 26.68
CA HIS A 61 -61.57 -11.08 28.01
C HIS A 61 -60.51 -11.95 28.67
N GLY A 62 -60.32 -11.65 29.96
CA GLY A 62 -59.19 -12.08 30.77
C GLY A 62 -59.28 -13.49 31.36
N SER A 63 -58.26 -13.72 32.08
CA SER A 63 -57.96 -14.62 33.20
C SER A 63 -56.90 -15.68 32.91
N ASN A 64 -55.75 -15.55 33.55
CA ASN A 64 -55.22 -16.59 34.42
C ASN A 64 -53.88 -16.15 35.04
N GLY A 65 -53.89 -15.98 36.33
CA GLY A 65 -52.80 -15.50 37.15
C GLY A 65 -51.77 -16.56 37.56
N GLY A 66 -51.49 -17.59 36.75
CA GLY A 66 -50.59 -18.68 37.12
C GLY A 66 -49.22 -18.71 36.45
N GLN A 67 -49.07 -18.03 35.31
CA GLN A 67 -47.82 -18.16 34.50
C GLN A 67 -46.75 -17.11 34.74
N LYS A 68 -47.07 -16.04 35.46
CA LYS A 68 -46.07 -14.96 35.72
C LYS A 68 -44.96 -15.33 36.71
N TRP A 69 -45.19 -16.27 37.59
CA TRP A 69 -44.20 -16.70 38.59
C TRP A 69 -43.11 -17.62 38.01
N LEU A 70 -43.41 -18.41 37.03
CA LEU A 70 -42.43 -19.29 36.35
C LEU A 70 -41.37 -18.52 35.52
N TRP A 71 -41.74 -17.38 34.95
CA TRP A 71 -40.79 -16.54 34.20
C TRP A 71 -39.83 -15.77 35.12
N ILE A 72 -40.29 -15.35 36.28
CA ILE A 72 -39.44 -14.64 37.27
C ILE A 72 -38.42 -15.58 37.89
N LEU A 73 -38.79 -16.82 38.16
CA LEU A 73 -37.85 -17.84 38.64
C LEU A 73 -36.84 -18.30 37.56
N GLY A 74 -37.25 -18.38 36.32
CA GLY A 74 -36.38 -18.72 35.20
C GLY A 74 -35.34 -17.65 34.92
N LEU A 75 -35.71 -16.34 34.96
CA LEU A 75 -34.80 -15.23 34.79
C LEU A 75 -33.80 -15.11 35.94
N GLY A 76 -34.26 -15.31 37.16
CA GLY A 76 -33.38 -15.29 38.37
C GLY A 76 -32.34 -16.41 38.36
N ALA A 77 -32.75 -17.63 37.96
CA ALA A 77 -31.83 -18.77 37.84
C ALA A 77 -30.83 -18.57 36.69
N GLY A 78 -31.26 -17.98 35.55
CA GLY A 78 -30.39 -17.66 34.43
C GLY A 78 -29.31 -16.63 34.75
N VAL A 79 -29.67 -15.57 35.49
CA VAL A 79 -28.74 -14.53 35.92
C VAL A 79 -27.75 -15.08 36.97
N LEU A 80 -28.20 -15.91 37.92
CA LEU A 80 -27.30 -16.55 38.89
C LEU A 80 -26.35 -17.56 38.24
N LEU A 81 -26.79 -18.31 37.22
CA LEU A 81 -25.93 -19.18 36.44
C LEU A 81 -24.92 -18.38 35.62
N ALA A 82 -25.33 -17.28 34.99
CA ALA A 82 -24.42 -16.40 34.23
C ALA A 82 -23.37 -15.73 35.12
N LEU A 83 -23.75 -15.29 36.32
CA LEU A 83 -22.82 -14.72 37.33
C LEU A 83 -21.91 -15.80 37.91
N GLY A 84 -22.41 -17.01 38.15
CA GLY A 84 -21.62 -18.16 38.63
C GLY A 84 -20.60 -18.64 37.60
N LEU A 85 -20.94 -18.64 36.29
CA LEU A 85 -20.04 -18.95 35.22
C LEU A 85 -18.99 -17.86 35.00
N LYS A 86 -19.35 -16.57 35.14
CA LYS A 86 -18.41 -15.45 35.05
C LYS A 86 -17.33 -15.54 36.16
N ASN A 87 -17.68 -15.95 37.37
CA ASN A 87 -16.70 -16.15 38.44
C ASN A 87 -15.83 -17.43 38.29
N ARG A 88 -16.28 -18.45 37.53
CA ARG A 88 -15.48 -19.67 37.31
C ARG A 88 -14.57 -19.56 36.08
N TYR A 89 -14.86 -18.66 35.13
CA TYR A 89 -14.08 -18.47 33.90
C TYR A 89 -13.36 -17.12 33.85
N SER A 90 -13.28 -16.35 34.92
CA SER A 90 -12.31 -15.28 34.99
C SER A 90 -10.91 -15.90 35.02
N PRO A 91 -10.07 -15.72 34.01
CA PRO A 91 -8.67 -16.14 34.11
C PRO A 91 -8.09 -15.42 35.32
N GLY A 92 -7.51 -16.18 36.25
CA GLY A 92 -6.85 -15.64 37.43
C GLY A 92 -5.89 -14.54 36.99
N GLY A 93 -6.18 -13.30 37.37
CA GLY A 93 -5.26 -12.19 37.14
C GLY A 93 -3.96 -12.53 37.86
N CYS A 94 -2.85 -12.66 37.14
CA CYS A 94 -1.55 -12.53 37.73
C CYS A 94 -1.47 -11.12 38.30
N GLU A 95 -1.61 -10.96 39.61
CA GLU A 95 -1.19 -9.74 40.29
C GLU A 95 0.32 -9.63 40.14
N CYS A 96 0.74 -8.89 39.10
CA CYS A 96 2.09 -8.41 39.03
C CYS A 96 2.20 -7.20 39.92
N ASP A 97 3.09 -7.30 40.92
CA ASP A 97 3.44 -6.24 41.86
C ASP A 97 3.66 -4.91 41.11
N PRO A 98 2.88 -3.83 41.37
CA PRO A 98 2.93 -2.61 40.56
C PRO A 98 4.22 -1.78 40.77
N GLU A 99 5.10 -2.16 41.70
CA GLU A 99 6.28 -1.36 42.05
C GLU A 99 7.55 -1.63 41.25
N LYS A 100 7.52 -2.56 40.25
CA LYS A 100 8.70 -2.86 39.42
C LYS A 100 8.47 -2.80 37.91
N THR A 101 7.37 -2.26 37.45
CA THR A 101 7.28 -1.83 36.06
C THR A 101 8.02 -0.50 35.93
N GLN A 102 9.21 -0.55 35.34
CA GLN A 102 9.85 0.64 34.79
C GLN A 102 8.76 1.37 33.97
N LYS A 103 8.42 2.59 34.43
CA LYS A 103 7.51 3.49 33.71
C LYS A 103 7.95 3.48 32.25
N PRO A 104 7.06 3.30 31.26
CA PRO A 104 7.44 3.47 29.88
C PRO A 104 8.05 4.86 29.78
N HIS A 105 9.35 4.92 29.46
CA HIS A 105 10.07 6.16 29.23
C HIS A 105 9.16 6.99 28.33
N ASN A 106 8.87 8.22 28.72
CA ASN A 106 7.93 9.12 28.09
C ASN A 106 8.50 9.58 26.73
N ASN A 107 8.64 8.62 25.81
CA ASN A 107 9.24 8.77 24.48
C ASN A 107 8.50 9.82 23.63
N LYS A 108 7.23 10.14 23.98
CA LYS A 108 6.46 11.17 23.28
C LYS A 108 7.02 12.58 23.44
N ASN A 109 7.75 12.88 24.53
CA ASN A 109 8.33 14.20 24.73
C ASN A 109 9.56 14.44 23.84
N VAL A 110 10.34 13.41 23.53
CA VAL A 110 11.53 13.51 22.65
C VAL A 110 11.12 13.90 21.24
N TYR A 111 10.03 13.32 20.71
CA TYR A 111 9.57 13.55 19.33
C TYR A 111 8.53 14.68 19.21
N ARG A 112 8.21 15.39 20.28
CA ARG A 112 7.15 16.42 20.26
C ARG A 112 7.44 17.51 19.23
N ALA A 113 8.64 18.06 19.21
CA ALA A 113 9.04 19.08 18.25
C ALA A 113 9.00 18.56 16.79
N ALA A 114 9.46 17.32 16.57
CA ALA A 114 9.39 16.69 15.26
C ALA A 114 7.94 16.50 14.78
N ILE A 115 7.03 16.12 15.68
CA ILE A 115 5.60 15.99 15.39
C ILE A 115 4.99 17.35 15.02
N GLU A 116 5.27 18.41 15.79
CA GLU A 116 4.74 19.75 15.55
C GLU A 116 5.21 20.29 14.19
N ILE A 117 6.52 20.23 13.90
CA ILE A 117 7.08 20.64 12.60
C ILE A 117 6.45 19.81 11.45
N SER A 118 6.29 18.52 11.65
CA SER A 118 5.70 17.63 10.63
C SER A 118 4.22 17.92 10.41
N ARG A 119 3.49 18.24 11.46
CA ARG A 119 2.07 18.66 11.36
C ARG A 119 1.94 19.96 10.57
N ASP A 120 2.83 20.93 10.78
CA ASP A 120 2.87 22.18 10.01
C ASP A 120 3.17 21.94 8.52
N LEU A 121 4.09 21.02 8.21
CA LEU A 121 4.37 20.63 6.83
C LEU A 121 3.14 20.03 6.15
N LEU A 122 2.38 19.19 6.86
CA LEU A 122 1.16 18.56 6.33
C LEU A 122 -0.02 19.54 6.24
N GLN A 123 -0.13 20.49 7.17
CA GLN A 123 -1.13 21.56 7.12
C GLN A 123 -0.95 22.42 5.86
N ARG A 124 0.28 22.67 5.44
CA ARG A 124 0.54 23.42 4.19
C ARG A 124 0.02 22.69 2.96
N ILE A 125 0.12 21.35 2.91
CA ILE A 125 -0.49 20.55 1.82
C ILE A 125 -2.01 20.67 1.83
N LYS A 126 -2.61 20.76 3.01
CA LYS A 126 -4.06 20.82 3.20
C LYS A 126 -4.63 22.21 2.90
N VAL A 127 -3.93 23.26 3.31
CA VAL A 127 -4.41 24.67 3.29
C VAL A 127 -3.89 25.44 2.08
N GLN A 128 -2.74 25.07 1.50
CA GLN A 128 -2.24 25.76 0.33
C GLN A 128 -3.18 25.55 -0.85
N ASP A 129 -3.57 26.68 -1.46
CA ASP A 129 -4.49 26.81 -2.59
C ASP A 129 -4.18 25.91 -3.80
N GLU A 130 -3.00 25.29 -3.83
CA GLU A 130 -2.57 24.40 -4.90
C GLU A 130 -3.12 22.98 -4.80
N VAL A 131 -3.45 22.47 -3.60
CA VAL A 131 -3.84 21.07 -3.44
C VAL A 131 -5.17 20.87 -2.73
N GLY A 132 -5.47 21.61 -1.66
CA GLY A 132 -6.74 21.58 -0.94
C GLY A 132 -7.21 20.16 -0.55
N ALA A 133 -6.31 19.28 -0.11
CA ALA A 133 -6.63 17.87 0.16
C ALA A 133 -7.69 17.76 1.28
N PRO A 134 -8.85 17.11 1.04
CA PRO A 134 -9.91 17.00 2.05
C PRO A 134 -9.48 16.24 3.29
N GLY A 135 -8.78 15.11 3.11
CA GLY A 135 -8.30 14.25 4.17
C GLY A 135 -6.88 13.75 3.94
N LEU A 136 -6.14 13.59 5.02
CA LEU A 136 -4.77 13.11 5.01
C LEU A 136 -4.50 12.26 6.25
N LEU A 137 -3.77 11.18 6.07
CA LEU A 137 -3.30 10.28 7.11
C LEU A 137 -1.78 10.34 7.15
N VAL A 138 -1.20 10.32 8.33
CA VAL A 138 0.25 10.23 8.54
C VAL A 138 0.56 9.21 9.61
N GLY A 139 1.58 8.41 9.36
CA GLY A 139 2.16 7.48 10.31
C GLY A 139 3.68 7.59 10.28
N VAL A 140 4.30 7.54 11.45
CA VAL A 140 5.75 7.51 11.62
C VAL A 140 6.13 6.49 12.66
N SER A 141 7.07 5.62 12.32
CA SER A 141 7.75 4.75 13.29
C SER A 141 9.24 5.06 13.34
N VAL A 142 9.81 4.90 14.52
CA VAL A 142 11.24 5.03 14.78
C VAL A 142 11.69 3.75 15.48
N ASP A 143 12.75 3.14 14.98
CA ASP A 143 13.33 1.91 15.51
C ASP A 143 12.29 0.81 15.72
N GLY A 144 11.41 0.63 14.72
CA GLY A 144 10.34 -0.36 14.73
C GLY A 144 9.11 -0.01 15.56
N THR A 145 9.14 1.08 16.33
CA THR A 145 8.04 1.51 17.20
C THR A 145 7.25 2.64 16.56
N GLN A 146 5.92 2.52 16.50
CA GLN A 146 5.05 3.59 16.04
C GLN A 146 5.07 4.74 17.05
N ILE A 147 5.60 5.91 16.63
CA ILE A 147 5.71 7.12 17.46
C ILE A 147 4.52 8.05 17.24
N TRP A 148 4.11 8.20 15.97
CA TRP A 148 3.04 9.11 15.59
C TRP A 148 2.12 8.48 14.55
N CYS A 149 0.82 8.62 14.76
CA CYS A 149 -0.21 8.22 13.81
C CYS A 149 -1.40 9.17 13.96
N GLU A 150 -1.76 9.88 12.89
CA GLU A 150 -2.79 10.92 12.95
C GLU A 150 -3.56 11.01 11.62
N GLY A 151 -4.88 11.29 11.72
CA GLY A 151 -5.72 11.69 10.61
C GLY A 151 -6.03 13.18 10.67
N LEU A 152 -5.88 13.87 9.53
CA LEU A 152 -6.14 15.30 9.40
C LEU A 152 -7.25 15.53 8.37
N GLY A 153 -8.25 16.34 8.71
CA GLY A 153 -9.38 16.67 7.83
C GLY A 153 -10.43 15.58 7.75
N TYR A 154 -10.99 15.33 6.57
CA TYR A 154 -12.20 14.54 6.39
C TYR A 154 -11.97 13.30 5.50
N ALA A 155 -12.41 12.17 6.00
CA ALA A 155 -12.53 10.93 5.24
C ALA A 155 -13.75 10.99 4.29
N ASP A 156 -14.82 11.64 4.73
CA ASP A 156 -16.00 11.95 3.92
C ASP A 156 -16.34 13.44 4.10
N LEU A 157 -16.11 14.23 3.04
CA LEU A 157 -16.32 15.67 3.07
C LEU A 157 -17.81 16.04 3.11
N GLU A 158 -18.66 15.27 2.42
CA GLU A 158 -20.10 15.52 2.35
C GLU A 158 -20.78 15.30 3.70
N ASN A 159 -20.41 14.21 4.39
CA ASN A 159 -20.96 13.85 5.69
C ASN A 159 -20.09 14.36 6.86
N ARG A 160 -19.01 15.11 6.58
CA ARG A 160 -18.07 15.66 7.57
C ARG A 160 -17.49 14.61 8.53
N VAL A 161 -17.26 13.39 8.01
CA VAL A 161 -16.61 12.33 8.78
C VAL A 161 -15.11 12.64 8.85
N ALA A 162 -14.59 12.85 10.06
CA ALA A 162 -13.16 13.14 10.24
C ALA A 162 -12.27 11.94 9.87
N CYS A 163 -11.06 12.23 9.38
CA CYS A 163 -10.00 11.23 9.28
C CYS A 163 -9.51 10.82 10.67
N GLY A 164 -9.31 9.53 10.86
CA GLY A 164 -8.65 8.95 12.03
C GLY A 164 -7.51 8.02 11.62
N PRO A 165 -6.70 7.54 12.57
CA PRO A 165 -5.61 6.60 12.29
C PRO A 165 -6.06 5.33 11.56
N ASP A 166 -7.30 4.89 11.81
CA ASP A 166 -7.88 3.68 11.24
C ASP A 166 -8.63 3.92 9.91
N THR A 167 -8.58 5.14 9.39
CA THR A 167 -9.19 5.44 8.09
C THR A 167 -8.47 4.67 6.99
N VAL A 168 -9.26 3.99 6.16
CA VAL A 168 -8.78 3.14 5.06
C VAL A 168 -8.87 3.89 3.75
N MET A 169 -7.73 3.99 3.03
CA MET A 169 -7.63 4.71 1.76
C MET A 169 -6.91 3.89 0.70
N ARG A 170 -7.08 4.27 -0.57
CA ARG A 170 -6.30 3.73 -1.70
C ARG A 170 -4.82 4.02 -1.53
N ILE A 171 -4.00 2.98 -1.50
CA ILE A 171 -2.54 3.12 -1.44
C ILE A 171 -1.89 3.13 -2.82
N ALA A 172 -2.68 2.91 -3.84
CA ALA A 172 -2.22 2.98 -5.22
C ALA A 172 -0.94 2.14 -5.46
N SER A 173 0.06 2.74 -6.07
CA SER A 173 1.30 2.04 -6.46
C SER A 173 2.16 1.56 -5.28
N ILE A 174 1.84 1.86 -4.03
CA ILE A 174 2.44 1.18 -2.87
C ILE A 174 2.07 -0.33 -2.87
N SER A 175 1.04 -0.73 -3.62
CA SER A 175 0.77 -2.14 -3.91
C SER A 175 1.95 -2.85 -4.56
N LYS A 176 2.83 -2.14 -5.29
CA LYS A 176 4.00 -2.74 -5.95
C LYS A 176 5.07 -3.24 -4.99
N PRO A 177 5.53 -2.46 -4.01
CA PRO A 177 6.39 -2.97 -2.93
C PRO A 177 5.82 -4.19 -2.22
N LEU A 178 4.52 -4.19 -1.93
CA LEU A 178 3.84 -5.35 -1.30
C LEU A 178 3.90 -6.58 -2.21
N THR A 179 3.61 -6.42 -3.49
CA THR A 179 3.70 -7.51 -4.48
C THR A 179 5.14 -7.99 -4.69
N ALA A 180 6.11 -7.07 -4.69
CA ALA A 180 7.53 -7.42 -4.79
C ALA A 180 8.00 -8.25 -3.59
N ALA A 181 7.55 -7.92 -2.38
CA ALA A 181 7.86 -8.71 -1.19
C ALA A 181 7.27 -10.13 -1.27
N ALA A 182 6.03 -10.27 -1.80
CA ALA A 182 5.45 -11.59 -2.06
C ALA A 182 6.26 -12.36 -3.12
N ALA A 183 6.71 -11.70 -4.20
CA ALA A 183 7.60 -12.30 -5.20
C ALA A 183 8.91 -12.78 -4.59
N GLY A 184 9.51 -11.98 -3.69
CA GLY A 184 10.70 -12.35 -2.94
C GLY A 184 10.52 -13.62 -2.12
N ARG A 185 9.39 -13.78 -1.42
CA ARG A 185 9.06 -14.99 -0.65
C ARG A 185 8.94 -16.23 -1.54
N ILE A 186 8.25 -16.11 -2.69
CA ILE A 186 8.08 -17.23 -3.62
C ILE A 186 9.42 -17.60 -4.28
N TRP A 187 10.29 -16.61 -4.56
CA TRP A 187 11.65 -16.83 -5.02
C TRP A 187 12.50 -17.58 -3.99
N GLU A 188 12.42 -17.20 -2.70
CA GLU A 188 13.09 -17.89 -1.59
C GLU A 188 12.66 -19.35 -1.40
N GLU A 189 11.40 -19.65 -1.77
CA GLU A 189 10.85 -21.00 -1.77
C GLU A 189 11.30 -21.84 -2.99
N GLY A 190 12.07 -21.24 -3.92
CA GLY A 190 12.50 -21.89 -5.16
C GLY A 190 11.38 -22.12 -6.19
N LYS A 191 10.19 -21.59 -5.96
CA LYS A 191 9.02 -21.71 -6.85
C LYS A 191 9.02 -20.69 -7.99
N LEU A 192 9.68 -19.56 -7.80
CA LEU A 192 9.83 -18.50 -8.77
C LEU A 192 11.29 -18.37 -9.17
N ASP A 193 11.57 -18.49 -10.45
CA ASP A 193 12.83 -18.11 -11.06
C ASP A 193 12.66 -16.72 -11.68
N LEU A 194 13.39 -15.73 -11.16
CA LEU A 194 13.27 -14.34 -11.60
C LEU A 194 13.79 -14.09 -13.01
N ASP A 195 14.58 -15.02 -13.56
CA ASP A 195 15.25 -14.87 -14.84
C ASP A 195 14.69 -15.82 -15.92
N ALA A 196 13.73 -16.67 -15.57
CA ALA A 196 13.01 -17.51 -16.52
C ALA A 196 12.04 -16.69 -17.38
N PRO A 197 11.73 -17.10 -18.62
CA PRO A 197 10.66 -16.51 -19.42
C PRO A 197 9.31 -16.54 -18.68
N VAL A 198 8.53 -15.46 -18.78
CA VAL A 198 7.20 -15.40 -18.15
C VAL A 198 6.25 -16.50 -18.65
N GLN A 199 6.43 -16.99 -19.88
CA GLN A 199 5.66 -18.08 -20.48
C GLN A 199 5.82 -19.42 -19.75
N LYS A 200 6.93 -19.61 -19.01
CA LYS A 200 7.10 -20.76 -18.12
C LYS A 200 5.97 -20.87 -17.09
N TYR A 201 5.44 -19.73 -16.66
CA TYR A 201 4.37 -19.62 -15.65
C TYR A 201 3.02 -19.32 -16.27
N VAL A 202 2.99 -18.48 -17.29
CA VAL A 202 1.79 -17.95 -17.94
C VAL A 202 1.88 -18.21 -19.44
N PRO A 203 1.64 -19.44 -19.89
CA PRO A 203 1.68 -19.77 -21.33
C PRO A 203 0.63 -19.02 -22.14
N GLU A 204 -0.42 -18.49 -21.49
CA GLU A 204 -1.44 -17.65 -22.13
C GLU A 204 -0.92 -16.26 -22.54
N PHE A 205 0.24 -15.82 -22.01
CA PHE A 205 0.89 -14.59 -22.45
C PHE A 205 1.77 -14.88 -23.66
N PRO A 206 1.50 -14.29 -24.85
CA PRO A 206 2.19 -14.64 -26.08
C PRO A 206 3.68 -14.30 -26.03
N GLU A 207 4.48 -15.07 -26.76
CA GLU A 207 5.86 -14.70 -27.07
C GLU A 207 5.87 -13.34 -27.77
N LYS A 208 6.88 -12.54 -27.51
CA LYS A 208 6.96 -11.17 -28.01
C LYS A 208 8.14 -11.01 -28.94
N GLN A 209 7.91 -10.16 -29.94
CA GLN A 209 8.95 -9.69 -30.83
C GLN A 209 9.15 -8.19 -30.67
N PHE A 210 10.37 -7.73 -30.94
CA PHE A 210 10.71 -6.31 -31.01
C PHE A 210 11.61 -6.09 -32.24
N ASP A 211 11.15 -5.22 -33.15
CA ASP A 211 11.83 -4.94 -34.45
C ASP A 211 12.15 -6.22 -35.25
N GLY A 212 11.26 -7.23 -35.20
CA GLY A 212 11.39 -8.51 -35.92
C GLY A 212 12.26 -9.55 -35.22
N GLU A 213 12.84 -9.25 -34.06
CA GLU A 213 13.61 -10.20 -33.26
C GLU A 213 12.78 -10.76 -32.11
N ASP A 214 12.89 -12.04 -31.84
CA ASP A 214 12.29 -12.66 -30.65
C ASP A 214 12.94 -12.12 -29.40
N VAL A 215 12.13 -11.77 -28.40
CA VAL A 215 12.60 -11.19 -27.14
C VAL A 215 11.96 -11.88 -25.94
N THR A 216 12.74 -12.01 -24.87
CA THR A 216 12.30 -12.65 -23.63
C THR A 216 11.96 -11.61 -22.59
N ILE A 217 10.81 -11.78 -21.92
CA ILE A 217 10.41 -11.00 -20.75
C ILE A 217 10.53 -11.91 -19.52
N THR A 218 11.16 -11.41 -18.45
CA THR A 218 11.36 -12.15 -17.22
C THR A 218 10.67 -11.47 -16.02
N PRO A 219 10.35 -12.19 -14.93
CA PRO A 219 9.81 -11.61 -13.71
C PRO A 219 10.68 -10.47 -13.15
N ARG A 220 12.00 -10.57 -13.24
CA ARG A 220 12.94 -9.50 -12.86
C ARG A 220 12.70 -8.21 -13.64
N MET A 221 12.49 -8.32 -14.95
CA MET A 221 12.20 -7.16 -15.81
C MET A 221 10.82 -6.55 -15.51
N LEU A 222 9.84 -7.35 -15.08
CA LEU A 222 8.54 -6.85 -14.64
C LEU A 222 8.68 -6.04 -13.35
N LEU A 223 9.39 -6.57 -12.37
CA LEU A 223 9.65 -5.93 -11.07
C LEU A 223 10.40 -4.60 -11.20
N SER A 224 11.32 -4.48 -12.17
CA SER A 224 12.14 -3.28 -12.39
C SER A 224 11.64 -2.37 -13.51
N HIS A 225 10.46 -2.64 -14.10
CA HIS A 225 9.89 -1.89 -15.21
C HIS A 225 10.78 -1.82 -16.46
N LEU A 226 11.54 -2.88 -16.71
CA LEU A 226 12.38 -3.04 -17.91
C LEU A 226 11.77 -3.97 -18.97
N SER A 227 10.52 -4.39 -18.81
CA SER A 227 9.86 -5.34 -19.73
C SER A 227 9.48 -4.76 -21.10
N GLY A 228 9.44 -3.44 -21.22
CA GLY A 228 8.94 -2.78 -22.44
C GLY A 228 7.42 -2.79 -22.60
N ILE A 229 6.67 -3.42 -21.69
CA ILE A 229 5.20 -3.44 -21.69
C ILE A 229 4.67 -2.04 -21.40
N ARG A 230 3.71 -1.58 -22.23
CA ARG A 230 3.10 -0.25 -22.08
C ARG A 230 2.43 -0.05 -20.71
N HIS A 231 2.18 1.19 -20.39
CA HIS A 231 1.27 1.59 -19.29
C HIS A 231 -0.16 1.76 -19.84
N TYR A 232 -0.85 2.86 -19.56
CA TYR A 232 -2.22 3.12 -20.05
C TYR A 232 -2.27 3.71 -21.46
N GLU A 233 -1.22 4.40 -21.93
CA GLU A 233 -1.16 4.94 -23.28
C GLU A 233 -0.88 3.81 -24.29
N LYS A 234 -1.76 3.66 -25.28
CA LYS A 234 -1.70 2.59 -26.29
C LYS A 234 -0.80 2.93 -27.47
N ASP A 235 -0.63 4.23 -27.76
CA ASP A 235 0.20 4.66 -28.89
C ASP A 235 1.70 4.62 -28.56
N PRO A 236 2.48 3.68 -29.15
CA PRO A 236 3.92 3.57 -28.90
C PRO A 236 4.71 4.82 -29.27
N LYS A 237 4.33 5.52 -30.36
CA LYS A 237 5.01 6.73 -30.81
C LYS A 237 4.86 7.84 -29.78
N LYS A 238 3.65 8.04 -29.29
CA LYS A 238 3.34 9.04 -28.27
C LYS A 238 4.06 8.76 -26.95
N VAL A 239 4.16 7.49 -26.53
CA VAL A 239 4.90 7.12 -25.32
C VAL A 239 6.39 7.42 -25.48
N ARG A 240 7.01 7.05 -26.62
CA ARG A 240 8.42 7.31 -26.93
C ARG A 240 8.72 8.82 -26.97
N GLU A 241 7.88 9.61 -27.64
CA GLU A 241 8.01 11.08 -27.69
C GLU A 241 7.91 11.72 -26.32
N ASN A 242 6.94 11.33 -25.49
CA ASN A 242 6.77 11.87 -24.15
C ASN A 242 7.99 11.55 -23.27
N LYS A 243 8.57 10.36 -23.41
CA LYS A 243 9.79 9.99 -22.69
C LYS A 243 10.99 10.82 -23.11
N GLU A 244 11.16 11.05 -24.40
CA GLU A 244 12.26 11.90 -24.92
C GLU A 244 12.09 13.37 -24.46
N LYS A 245 10.87 13.89 -24.45
CA LYS A 245 10.57 15.22 -23.89
C LYS A 245 10.94 15.30 -22.41
N ALA A 246 10.57 14.28 -21.61
CA ALA A 246 10.91 14.20 -20.20
C ALA A 246 12.43 14.16 -19.96
N LYS A 247 13.17 13.36 -20.74
CA LYS A 247 14.64 13.33 -20.67
C LYS A 247 15.29 14.67 -20.98
N ARG A 248 14.78 15.41 -21.96
CA ARG A 248 15.29 16.76 -22.32
C ARG A 248 15.08 17.77 -21.18
N LEU A 249 13.94 17.68 -20.48
CA LEU A 249 13.64 18.56 -19.33
C LEU A 249 14.50 18.23 -18.09
N LEU A 250 14.99 17.01 -17.97
CA LEU A 250 15.84 16.57 -16.86
C LEU A 250 17.34 16.85 -17.08
N LYS A 251 17.78 17.12 -18.34
CA LYS A 251 19.17 17.51 -18.59
C LYS A 251 19.42 18.91 -18.03
N PRO A 252 20.52 19.13 -17.28
CA PRO A 252 20.92 20.47 -16.90
C PRO A 252 21.13 21.30 -18.17
N LEU A 253 20.67 22.54 -18.18
CA LEU A 253 21.08 23.51 -19.18
C LEU A 253 22.60 23.65 -19.10
N GLU A 254 23.32 23.01 -20.02
CA GLU A 254 24.71 23.30 -20.25
C GLU A 254 24.79 24.79 -20.60
N LYS A 255 25.44 25.58 -19.72
CA LYS A 255 25.77 26.97 -20.02
C LYS A 255 26.60 26.97 -21.29
N LYS A 256 26.02 27.33 -22.42
CA LYS A 256 26.78 27.81 -23.56
C LYS A 256 27.52 29.05 -23.07
N GLU A 257 28.84 28.96 -22.92
CA GLU A 257 29.70 30.13 -22.90
C GLU A 257 29.59 30.78 -24.28
N GLU A 258 28.69 31.76 -24.39
CA GLU A 258 28.70 32.66 -25.54
C GLU A 258 29.88 33.61 -25.38
N ARG A 259 30.92 33.36 -26.16
CA ARG A 259 31.93 34.35 -26.48
C ARG A 259 31.21 35.54 -27.12
N SER A 260 31.15 36.64 -26.37
CA SER A 260 30.71 37.94 -26.86
C SER A 260 31.70 38.47 -27.89
N THR A 261 31.29 38.53 -29.16
CA THR A 261 31.78 39.52 -30.10
C THR A 261 30.63 40.45 -30.42
N ALA A 262 30.82 41.70 -30.01
CA ALA A 262 29.91 42.76 -30.27
C ALA A 262 29.85 43.09 -31.78
N GLU A 263 28.64 43.12 -32.35
CA GLU A 263 28.30 43.99 -33.45
C GLU A 263 26.84 44.43 -33.33
N SER A 264 26.69 45.69 -33.10
CA SER A 264 25.46 46.42 -33.12
C SER A 264 24.87 46.46 -34.55
N LYS A 265 23.61 46.07 -34.73
CA LYS A 265 22.72 46.59 -35.78
C LYS A 265 21.28 46.59 -35.30
N ASP A 266 20.85 47.83 -35.06
CA ASP A 266 19.51 48.35 -34.97
C ASP A 266 18.63 47.87 -36.15
N LYS A 267 17.47 47.25 -35.87
CA LYS A 267 16.26 47.35 -36.71
C LYS A 267 15.05 46.89 -35.93
N SER A 268 14.33 47.88 -35.45
CA SER A 268 12.94 47.84 -35.04
C SER A 268 12.04 47.22 -36.13
N LYS A 269 11.35 46.12 -35.80
CA LYS A 269 10.08 45.73 -36.40
C LYS A 269 9.19 45.12 -35.32
N PRO A 270 7.91 45.51 -35.25
CA PRO A 270 7.00 44.94 -34.27
C PRO A 270 6.62 43.52 -34.69
N GLU A 271 6.87 42.57 -33.81
CA GLU A 271 6.31 41.23 -33.95
C GLU A 271 4.82 41.25 -33.62
N GLU A 272 4.02 41.10 -34.66
CA GLU A 272 2.61 40.75 -34.56
C GLU A 272 2.44 39.51 -33.66
N ASN A 273 1.73 39.70 -32.58
CA ASN A 273 1.23 38.66 -31.72
C ASN A 273 0.37 37.67 -32.50
N ASN A 274 0.99 36.63 -33.01
CA ASN A 274 0.30 35.49 -33.62
C ASN A 274 -0.29 34.58 -32.51
N THR A 275 -1.35 35.09 -31.85
CA THR A 275 -2.25 34.33 -30.98
C THR A 275 -3.20 33.48 -31.81
N LYS A 276 -2.65 32.73 -32.77
CA LYS A 276 -3.38 31.66 -33.46
C LYS A 276 -2.77 30.29 -33.11
N SER A 277 -3.64 29.39 -32.62
CA SER A 277 -3.45 27.96 -32.43
C SER A 277 -2.77 27.47 -31.13
N LYS A 278 -3.27 27.89 -29.98
CA LYS A 278 -3.36 26.97 -28.85
C LYS A 278 -4.82 26.71 -28.48
N ALA A 279 -5.66 26.53 -29.47
CA ALA A 279 -6.83 25.67 -29.34
C ALA A 279 -6.32 24.20 -29.36
N GLY A 280 -5.24 23.95 -28.60
CA GLY A 280 -4.77 22.61 -28.29
C GLY A 280 -5.91 21.94 -27.54
N GLN A 281 -6.41 20.89 -28.18
CA GLN A 281 -7.31 19.88 -27.70
C GLN A 281 -7.50 19.98 -26.20
N LYS A 282 -8.67 20.42 -25.76
CA LYS A 282 -9.15 20.27 -24.38
C LYS A 282 -9.12 18.76 -24.12
N LYS A 283 -8.04 18.24 -23.51
CA LYS A 283 -8.02 16.86 -23.04
C LYS A 283 -9.28 16.67 -22.24
N LYS A 284 -10.10 15.69 -22.64
CA LYS A 284 -11.25 15.28 -21.84
C LYS A 284 -10.74 14.90 -20.47
N GLU A 285 -11.46 15.21 -19.42
CA GLU A 285 -11.06 15.03 -18.01
C GLU A 285 -10.72 13.58 -17.67
N PHE A 286 -11.13 12.61 -18.51
CA PHE A 286 -10.98 11.18 -18.37
C PHE A 286 -10.51 10.52 -19.68
N GLU A 287 -9.47 11.05 -20.33
CA GLU A 287 -8.98 10.55 -21.63
C GLU A 287 -8.21 9.21 -21.55
N GLN A 288 -7.77 8.81 -20.38
CA GLN A 288 -7.13 7.50 -20.21
C GLN A 288 -8.18 6.47 -19.82
N GLU A 289 -8.88 5.90 -20.82
CA GLU A 289 -9.98 4.95 -20.60
C GLU A 289 -9.60 3.83 -19.63
N GLU A 290 -8.43 3.21 -19.79
CA GLU A 290 -7.97 2.12 -18.91
C GLU A 290 -7.70 2.55 -17.46
N TYR A 291 -7.35 3.81 -17.21
CA TYR A 291 -7.17 4.31 -15.85
C TYR A 291 -8.50 4.43 -15.09
N TYR A 292 -9.59 4.63 -15.84
CA TYR A 292 -10.95 4.82 -15.32
C TYR A 292 -11.88 3.65 -15.66
N LEU A 293 -11.33 2.44 -15.84
CA LEU A 293 -12.11 1.24 -16.12
C LEU A 293 -13.17 0.99 -15.05
N LYS A 294 -14.32 0.52 -15.51
CA LYS A 294 -15.45 0.12 -14.69
C LYS A 294 -15.74 -1.37 -14.78
N ASP A 295 -15.09 -2.03 -15.75
CA ASP A 295 -15.27 -3.45 -16.00
C ASP A 295 -14.57 -4.28 -14.91
N ASN A 296 -15.28 -5.28 -14.41
CA ASN A 296 -14.74 -6.20 -13.43
C ASN A 296 -14.04 -7.38 -14.13
N PHE A 297 -12.84 -7.69 -13.68
CA PHE A 297 -12.05 -8.82 -14.15
C PHE A 297 -12.09 -9.95 -13.14
N GLU A 298 -12.57 -11.10 -13.57
CA GLU A 298 -12.80 -12.26 -12.71
C GLU A 298 -11.51 -12.76 -12.02
N ASN A 299 -10.38 -12.66 -12.74
CA ASN A 299 -9.09 -13.14 -12.26
C ASN A 299 -7.93 -12.38 -12.97
N VAL A 300 -6.71 -12.62 -12.49
CA VAL A 300 -5.51 -11.94 -13.00
C VAL A 300 -5.14 -12.38 -14.43
N ILE A 301 -5.55 -13.57 -14.87
CA ILE A 301 -5.31 -14.03 -16.25
C ILE A 301 -6.23 -13.29 -17.22
N HIS A 302 -7.53 -13.17 -16.90
CA HIS A 302 -8.48 -12.38 -17.69
C HIS A 302 -8.04 -10.92 -17.84
N ALA A 303 -7.42 -10.35 -16.81
CA ALA A 303 -6.90 -8.98 -16.88
C ALA A 303 -5.74 -8.79 -17.90
N LEU A 304 -5.06 -9.87 -18.32
CA LEU A 304 -4.03 -9.81 -19.37
C LEU A 304 -4.62 -9.45 -20.73
N ASP A 305 -5.89 -9.76 -20.99
CA ASP A 305 -6.57 -9.46 -22.26
C ASP A 305 -6.56 -7.97 -22.61
N LEU A 306 -6.37 -7.10 -21.61
CA LEU A 306 -6.23 -5.65 -21.83
C LEU A 306 -4.99 -5.27 -22.66
N PHE A 307 -3.91 -6.08 -22.61
CA PHE A 307 -2.63 -5.66 -23.16
C PHE A 307 -1.74 -6.80 -23.67
N LYS A 308 -2.13 -8.07 -23.53
CA LYS A 308 -1.28 -9.21 -23.90
C LYS A 308 -0.90 -9.20 -25.37
N ASP A 309 -1.77 -8.68 -26.25
CA ASP A 309 -1.53 -8.64 -27.71
C ASP A 309 -0.88 -7.34 -28.17
N ASP A 310 -0.71 -6.36 -27.29
CA ASP A 310 -0.12 -5.07 -27.65
C ASP A 310 1.39 -5.20 -27.94
N PRO A 311 1.93 -4.36 -28.84
CA PRO A 311 3.35 -4.33 -29.13
C PRO A 311 4.14 -3.77 -27.93
N LEU A 312 5.39 -4.21 -27.83
CA LEU A 312 6.31 -3.63 -26.85
C LEU A 312 6.72 -2.21 -27.25
N ILE A 313 6.82 -1.32 -26.26
CA ILE A 313 7.25 0.06 -26.49
C ILE A 313 8.78 0.14 -26.65
N PHE A 314 9.53 -0.65 -25.87
CA PHE A 314 10.99 -0.74 -25.89
C PHE A 314 11.43 -2.20 -25.85
N LYS A 315 12.64 -2.48 -26.35
CA LYS A 315 13.26 -3.80 -26.21
C LYS A 315 13.44 -4.14 -24.72
N PRO A 316 13.01 -5.31 -24.26
CA PRO A 316 13.19 -5.74 -22.87
C PRO A 316 14.64 -5.60 -22.41
N GLY A 317 14.85 -5.17 -21.15
CA GLY A 317 16.16 -4.96 -20.55
C GLY A 317 16.88 -3.67 -20.99
N THR A 318 16.32 -2.85 -21.89
CA THR A 318 17.04 -1.69 -22.42
C THR A 318 16.62 -0.35 -21.85
N THR A 319 15.34 -0.18 -21.54
CA THR A 319 14.79 1.13 -21.23
C THR A 319 13.72 1.03 -20.15
N PHE A 320 13.87 1.81 -19.09
CA PHE A 320 12.86 1.92 -18.05
C PHE A 320 11.56 2.51 -18.60
N LEU A 321 10.48 1.77 -18.42
CA LEU A 321 9.12 2.21 -18.72
C LEU A 321 8.18 1.79 -17.58
N TYR A 322 7.86 2.71 -16.70
CA TYR A 322 6.92 2.44 -15.61
C TYR A 322 5.60 1.90 -16.15
N SER A 323 5.20 0.72 -15.70
CA SER A 323 4.02 0.03 -16.22
C SER A 323 3.24 -0.68 -15.10
N THR A 324 1.96 -0.36 -14.96
CA THR A 324 1.05 -1.10 -14.09
C THR A 324 0.68 -2.45 -14.71
N HIS A 325 0.57 -2.53 -16.05
CA HIS A 325 0.32 -3.80 -16.76
C HIS A 325 1.44 -4.83 -16.55
N ALA A 326 2.70 -4.38 -16.46
CA ALA A 326 3.80 -5.27 -16.08
C ALA A 326 3.56 -5.95 -14.72
N PHE A 327 3.01 -5.24 -13.75
CA PHE A 327 2.64 -5.81 -12.46
C PHE A 327 1.36 -6.67 -12.53
N THR A 328 0.45 -6.41 -13.45
CA THR A 328 -0.68 -7.32 -13.72
C THR A 328 -0.16 -8.66 -14.25
N LEU A 329 0.78 -8.67 -15.21
CA LEU A 329 1.42 -9.90 -15.66
C LEU A 329 2.20 -10.57 -14.51
N LEU A 330 2.92 -9.79 -13.69
CA LEU A 330 3.60 -10.33 -12.51
C LEU A 330 2.63 -11.03 -11.57
N SER A 331 1.42 -10.48 -11.34
CA SER A 331 0.43 -11.16 -10.48
C SER A 331 0.00 -12.52 -11.02
N ALA A 332 -0.13 -12.67 -12.35
CA ALA A 332 -0.40 -13.95 -12.98
C ALA A 332 0.77 -14.94 -12.82
N VAL A 333 2.00 -14.46 -12.99
CA VAL A 333 3.22 -15.26 -12.74
C VAL A 333 3.26 -15.75 -11.28
N LEU A 334 2.99 -14.86 -10.31
CA LEU A 334 3.02 -15.22 -8.89
C LEU A 334 1.91 -16.21 -8.52
N GLU A 335 0.71 -16.03 -9.08
CA GLU A 335 -0.41 -16.95 -8.90
C GLU A 335 -0.06 -18.35 -9.33
N ARG A 336 0.53 -18.51 -10.52
CA ARG A 336 0.95 -19.81 -11.08
C ARG A 336 2.15 -20.40 -10.34
N ALA A 337 3.15 -19.60 -10.03
CA ALA A 337 4.34 -20.04 -9.28
C ALA A 337 4.00 -20.50 -7.87
N ALA A 338 3.09 -19.81 -7.17
CA ALA A 338 2.65 -20.17 -5.83
C ALA A 338 1.61 -21.30 -5.80
N GLY A 339 0.94 -21.61 -6.92
CA GLY A 339 -0.14 -22.58 -6.99
C GLY A 339 -1.41 -22.15 -6.22
N GLN A 340 -1.62 -20.85 -6.05
CA GLN A 340 -2.77 -20.31 -5.31
C GLN A 340 -3.15 -18.91 -5.87
N ARG A 341 -4.43 -18.54 -5.78
CA ARG A 341 -4.93 -17.27 -6.28
C ARG A 341 -4.15 -16.08 -5.70
N PHE A 342 -3.83 -15.09 -6.55
CA PHE A 342 -3.01 -13.94 -6.19
C PHE A 342 -3.55 -13.17 -4.97
N LEU A 343 -4.86 -12.87 -4.93
CA LEU A 343 -5.45 -12.18 -3.78
C LEU A 343 -5.35 -13.00 -2.47
N TYR A 344 -5.47 -14.31 -2.54
CA TYR A 344 -5.30 -15.17 -1.39
C TYR A 344 -3.85 -15.17 -0.87
N LEU A 345 -2.88 -15.24 -1.80
CA LEU A 345 -1.46 -15.10 -1.50
C LEU A 345 -1.17 -13.78 -0.75
N MET A 346 -1.68 -12.66 -1.28
CA MET A 346 -1.49 -11.34 -0.68
C MET A 346 -2.16 -11.24 0.69
N GLN A 347 -3.39 -11.68 0.84
CA GLN A 347 -4.11 -11.66 2.12
C GLN A 347 -3.42 -12.51 3.19
N LYS A 348 -2.85 -13.66 2.80
CA LYS A 348 -2.04 -14.48 3.70
C LYS A 348 -0.83 -13.70 4.20
N MET A 349 -0.10 -13.05 3.31
CA MET A 349 1.04 -12.21 3.64
C MET A 349 0.64 -11.05 4.56
N PHE A 350 -0.46 -10.36 4.27
CA PHE A 350 -0.94 -9.25 5.12
C PHE A 350 -1.26 -9.71 6.54
N ARG A 351 -1.91 -10.87 6.70
CA ARG A 351 -2.18 -11.44 8.03
C ARG A 351 -0.90 -11.81 8.77
N GLU A 352 0.09 -12.38 8.07
CA GLU A 352 1.40 -12.72 8.65
C GLU A 352 2.12 -11.47 9.18
N LEU A 353 2.00 -10.35 8.48
CA LEU A 353 2.59 -9.08 8.87
C LEU A 353 1.75 -8.28 9.89
N GLY A 354 0.54 -8.75 10.24
CA GLY A 354 -0.39 -8.03 11.10
C GLY A 354 -1.12 -6.87 10.42
N MET A 355 -1.08 -6.78 9.09
CA MET A 355 -1.72 -5.74 8.28
C MET A 355 -3.20 -6.08 8.07
N LEU A 356 -4.01 -5.98 9.13
CA LEU A 356 -5.39 -6.48 9.14
C LEU A 356 -6.38 -5.57 8.41
N ASN A 357 -6.02 -4.32 8.15
CA ASN A 357 -6.83 -3.33 7.42
C ASN A 357 -6.39 -3.16 5.96
N THR A 358 -5.44 -3.99 5.50
CA THR A 358 -4.97 -3.97 4.10
C THR A 358 -5.75 -5.00 3.30
N VAL A 359 -6.57 -4.49 2.36
CA VAL A 359 -7.54 -5.30 1.62
C VAL A 359 -7.58 -4.90 0.13
N PRO A 360 -8.07 -5.77 -0.77
CA PRO A 360 -8.35 -5.38 -2.15
C PRO A 360 -9.37 -4.24 -2.22
N ASP A 361 -9.17 -3.28 -3.13
CA ASP A 361 -10.12 -2.19 -3.39
C ASP A 361 -11.31 -2.70 -4.22
N GLN A 362 -12.16 -3.49 -3.59
CA GLN A 362 -13.41 -3.98 -4.13
C GLN A 362 -14.56 -3.07 -3.72
N ASN A 363 -15.55 -2.92 -4.59
CA ASN A 363 -16.68 -2.01 -4.34
C ASN A 363 -17.82 -2.69 -3.57
N ASP A 364 -18.05 -4.00 -3.79
CA ASP A 364 -19.15 -4.73 -3.17
C ASP A 364 -19.00 -4.99 -1.66
N PRO A 365 -17.82 -5.41 -1.14
CA PRO A 365 -17.69 -5.67 0.28
C PRO A 365 -17.77 -4.38 1.10
N ILE A 366 -18.38 -4.47 2.28
CA ILE A 366 -18.32 -3.41 3.27
C ILE A 366 -16.91 -3.40 3.85
N ILE A 367 -16.20 -2.30 3.64
CA ILE A 367 -14.89 -2.05 4.21
C ILE A 367 -15.05 -0.94 5.24
N TYR A 368 -14.83 -1.28 6.52
CA TYR A 368 -14.98 -0.32 7.61
C TYR A 368 -13.96 0.81 7.47
N ASN A 369 -14.37 2.02 7.85
CA ASN A 369 -13.56 3.24 7.81
C ASN A 369 -13.04 3.62 6.41
N ARG A 370 -13.60 3.06 5.32
CA ARG A 370 -13.25 3.45 3.94
C ARG A 370 -13.59 4.91 3.71
N SER A 371 -12.60 5.71 3.25
CA SER A 371 -12.83 7.10 2.86
C SER A 371 -13.53 7.22 1.51
N ARG A 372 -14.08 8.41 1.24
CA ARG A 372 -14.41 8.87 -0.12
C ARG A 372 -13.17 9.43 -0.80
N PHE A 373 -13.25 9.56 -2.12
CA PHE A 373 -12.13 9.94 -2.98
C PHE A 373 -12.47 11.14 -3.84
N TYR A 374 -11.52 12.08 -3.96
CA TYR A 374 -11.75 13.39 -4.53
C TYR A 374 -10.69 13.75 -5.56
N HIS A 375 -11.06 14.65 -6.49
CA HIS A 375 -10.13 15.29 -7.40
C HIS A 375 -10.53 16.75 -7.61
N ILE A 376 -9.63 17.56 -8.15
CA ILE A 376 -9.92 18.92 -8.56
C ILE A 376 -10.33 18.90 -10.04
N ASN A 377 -11.51 19.43 -10.35
CA ASN A 377 -11.97 19.54 -11.72
C ASN A 377 -11.33 20.72 -12.45
N LYS A 378 -11.61 20.86 -13.76
CA LYS A 378 -11.07 21.95 -14.61
C LYS A 378 -11.45 23.36 -14.15
N LYS A 379 -12.44 23.49 -13.27
CA LYS A 379 -12.87 24.76 -12.67
C LYS A 379 -12.22 25.04 -11.30
N GLY A 380 -11.22 24.23 -10.89
CA GLY A 380 -10.54 24.36 -9.60
C GLY A 380 -11.39 23.93 -8.40
N ARG A 381 -12.49 23.19 -8.59
CA ARG A 381 -13.37 22.75 -7.51
C ARG A 381 -13.07 21.31 -7.13
N ILE A 382 -13.09 21.00 -5.83
CA ILE A 382 -13.07 19.64 -5.31
C ILE A 382 -14.39 18.96 -5.66
N VAL A 383 -14.31 17.80 -6.27
CA VAL A 383 -15.46 16.97 -6.65
C VAL A 383 -15.17 15.50 -6.35
N ASN A 384 -16.23 14.69 -6.24
CA ASN A 384 -16.11 13.25 -6.09
C ASN A 384 -15.45 12.63 -7.32
N CYS A 385 -14.60 11.64 -7.09
CA CYS A 385 -14.07 10.82 -8.17
C CYS A 385 -15.13 9.88 -8.74
N PRO A 386 -15.04 9.54 -10.04
CA PRO A 386 -15.92 8.55 -10.63
C PRO A 386 -15.68 7.17 -10.02
N TYR A 387 -16.69 6.31 -10.11
CA TYR A 387 -16.53 4.89 -9.86
C TYR A 387 -15.47 4.29 -10.80
N VAL A 388 -14.61 3.45 -10.23
CA VAL A 388 -13.61 2.67 -10.96
C VAL A 388 -13.56 1.26 -10.38
N ASP A 389 -13.27 0.29 -11.24
CA ASP A 389 -12.94 -1.07 -10.84
C ASP A 389 -11.41 -1.27 -10.94
N ASN A 390 -10.80 -1.78 -9.88
CA ASN A 390 -9.35 -1.97 -9.80
C ASN A 390 -8.94 -3.44 -9.94
N SER A 391 -9.87 -4.34 -10.31
CA SER A 391 -9.62 -5.78 -10.41
C SER A 391 -8.54 -6.14 -11.43
N TYR A 392 -8.37 -5.35 -12.48
CA TYR A 392 -7.32 -5.57 -13.47
C TYR A 392 -5.90 -5.23 -12.99
N LYS A 393 -5.74 -4.57 -11.84
CA LYS A 393 -4.44 -4.04 -11.39
C LYS A 393 -4.13 -4.26 -9.91
N TRP A 394 -4.63 -5.32 -9.29
CA TRP A 394 -4.37 -5.60 -7.86
C TRP A 394 -2.91 -5.41 -7.47
N ALA A 395 -2.00 -6.10 -8.16
CA ALA A 395 -0.56 -6.07 -7.89
C ALA A 395 0.09 -4.69 -8.07
N GLY A 396 -0.40 -3.92 -9.04
CA GLY A 396 0.18 -2.63 -9.40
C GLY A 396 -0.41 -1.43 -8.68
N GLY A 397 -1.61 -1.54 -8.10
CA GLY A 397 -2.29 -0.36 -7.56
C GLY A 397 -3.67 -0.58 -6.97
N GLY A 398 -4.08 -1.80 -6.68
CA GLY A 398 -5.46 -2.14 -6.33
C GLY A 398 -5.72 -2.45 -4.86
N PHE A 399 -4.86 -2.05 -3.92
CA PHE A 399 -5.10 -2.25 -2.49
C PHE A 399 -5.51 -0.96 -1.78
N LEU A 400 -6.29 -1.16 -0.71
CA LEU A 400 -6.58 -0.19 0.34
C LEU A 400 -5.75 -0.54 1.57
N SER A 401 -5.40 0.47 2.37
CA SER A 401 -4.68 0.25 3.63
C SER A 401 -4.86 1.42 4.60
N THR A 402 -4.34 1.26 5.81
CA THR A 402 -4.11 2.33 6.79
C THR A 402 -2.62 2.69 6.83
N VAL A 403 -2.27 3.85 7.37
CA VAL A 403 -0.86 4.20 7.60
C VAL A 403 -0.21 3.27 8.62
N GLY A 404 -0.96 2.79 9.63
CA GLY A 404 -0.47 1.83 10.61
C GLY A 404 -0.01 0.52 9.98
N ASP A 405 -0.81 -0.06 9.09
CA ASP A 405 -0.46 -1.28 8.35
C ASP A 405 0.78 -1.06 7.46
N LEU A 406 0.88 0.10 6.80
CA LEU A 406 2.06 0.43 6.00
C LEU A 406 3.34 0.57 6.84
N LEU A 407 3.24 1.08 8.09
CA LEU A 407 4.38 1.11 9.00
C LEU A 407 4.83 -0.30 9.39
N LEU A 408 3.90 -1.23 9.64
CA LEU A 408 4.25 -2.64 9.91
C LEU A 408 5.06 -3.24 8.76
N PHE A 409 4.60 -3.03 7.53
CA PHE A 409 5.32 -3.48 6.34
C PHE A 409 6.69 -2.83 6.19
N GLY A 410 6.76 -1.50 6.31
CA GLY A 410 8.02 -0.75 6.21
C GLY A 410 9.05 -1.19 7.25
N ASN A 411 8.62 -1.41 8.50
CA ASN A 411 9.46 -1.91 9.58
C ASN A 411 9.94 -3.36 9.33
N ALA A 412 9.08 -4.23 8.79
CA ALA A 412 9.47 -5.60 8.44
C ALA A 412 10.53 -5.62 7.32
N MET A 413 10.41 -4.73 6.34
CA MET A 413 11.39 -4.59 5.27
C MET A 413 12.72 -3.99 5.79
N LEU A 414 12.65 -2.95 6.63
CA LEU A 414 13.81 -2.34 7.27
C LEU A 414 14.59 -3.37 8.11
N TYR A 415 13.89 -4.14 8.93
CA TYR A 415 14.46 -5.22 9.73
C TYR A 415 15.16 -6.26 8.83
N SER A 416 14.46 -6.77 7.81
CA SER A 416 15.00 -7.78 6.89
C SER A 416 16.25 -7.28 6.16
N PHE A 417 16.29 -5.99 5.78
CA PHE A 417 17.44 -5.37 5.14
C PHE A 417 18.61 -5.22 6.11
N GLN A 418 18.38 -4.82 7.35
CA GLN A 418 19.45 -4.57 8.32
C GLN A 418 20.08 -5.85 8.84
N ILE A 419 19.29 -6.90 9.15
CA ILE A 419 19.88 -8.18 9.54
C ILE A 419 20.77 -8.78 8.42
N ALA A 420 20.51 -8.42 7.17
CA ALA A 420 21.32 -8.84 6.03
C ALA A 420 22.74 -8.25 6.04
N HIS A 421 22.98 -7.20 6.81
CA HIS A 421 24.29 -6.54 6.93
C HIS A 421 25.02 -6.88 8.24
N LEU A 422 24.38 -7.64 9.14
CA LEU A 422 25.02 -8.09 10.38
C LEU A 422 25.92 -9.30 10.13
N LYS A 423 27.07 -9.32 10.81
CA LYS A 423 28.00 -10.47 10.78
C LYS A 423 27.51 -11.63 11.62
N ASP A 424 26.86 -11.32 12.74
CA ASP A 424 26.26 -12.30 13.66
C ASP A 424 24.79 -11.99 13.82
N THR A 425 23.96 -13.00 13.58
CA THR A 425 22.50 -12.95 13.73
C THR A 425 22.02 -13.88 14.85
N GLY A 426 22.94 -14.39 15.67
CA GLY A 426 22.61 -15.28 16.79
C GLY A 426 21.64 -14.59 17.76
N GLY A 427 20.53 -15.27 18.06
CA GLY A 427 19.48 -14.75 18.96
C GLY A 427 18.49 -13.76 18.32
N LEU A 428 18.69 -13.34 17.06
CA LEU A 428 17.74 -12.50 16.33
C LEU A 428 16.64 -13.34 15.69
N LEU A 429 15.44 -12.75 15.56
CA LEU A 429 14.36 -13.36 14.80
C LEU A 429 14.71 -13.34 13.30
N PRO A 430 14.25 -14.33 12.51
CA PRO A 430 14.40 -14.27 11.07
C PRO A 430 13.62 -13.08 10.50
N GLY A 431 14.19 -12.41 9.49
CA GLY A 431 13.50 -11.36 8.75
C GLY A 431 12.27 -11.88 8.01
N PHE A 432 11.40 -10.98 7.61
CA PHE A 432 10.29 -11.31 6.72
C PHE A 432 10.80 -11.86 5.37
N LEU A 433 11.87 -11.29 4.85
CA LEU A 433 12.67 -11.81 3.74
C LEU A 433 14.02 -12.32 4.24
N LYS A 434 14.57 -13.31 3.55
CA LYS A 434 15.96 -13.74 3.78
C LYS A 434 16.93 -12.61 3.45
N PRO A 435 18.10 -12.57 4.09
CA PRO A 435 19.08 -11.51 3.92
C PRO A 435 19.45 -11.20 2.46
N GLN A 436 19.69 -12.21 1.65
CA GLN A 436 20.05 -12.06 0.24
C GLN A 436 18.91 -11.46 -0.58
N THR A 437 17.68 -11.90 -0.32
CA THR A 437 16.48 -11.39 -0.99
C THR A 437 16.22 -9.94 -0.62
N ALA A 438 16.34 -9.58 0.66
CA ALA A 438 16.16 -8.20 1.11
C ALA A 438 17.18 -7.25 0.45
N LYS A 439 18.46 -7.66 0.34
CA LYS A 439 19.49 -6.92 -0.40
C LYS A 439 19.12 -6.77 -1.88
N ALA A 440 18.72 -7.86 -2.53
CA ALA A 440 18.35 -7.85 -3.95
C ALA A 440 17.14 -6.94 -4.23
N MET A 441 16.16 -6.90 -3.32
CA MET A 441 14.97 -6.06 -3.46
C MET A 441 15.29 -4.56 -3.44
N TRP A 442 16.33 -4.15 -2.72
CA TRP A 442 16.75 -2.75 -2.58
C TRP A 442 18.06 -2.44 -3.33
N ALA A 443 18.56 -3.34 -4.15
CA ALA A 443 19.68 -3.07 -5.03
C ALA A 443 19.21 -2.26 -6.25
N PRO A 444 19.79 -1.08 -6.52
CA PRO A 444 19.48 -0.28 -7.70
C PRO A 444 19.69 -1.10 -8.97
N VAL A 445 18.80 -0.94 -9.95
CA VAL A 445 18.92 -1.59 -11.26
C VAL A 445 19.35 -0.54 -12.30
N ASP A 446 20.35 -0.87 -13.10
CA ASP A 446 20.83 0.02 -14.14
C ASP A 446 19.73 0.38 -15.16
N LYS A 447 19.84 1.57 -15.75
CA LYS A 447 18.90 2.10 -16.74
C LYS A 447 17.48 2.38 -16.21
N THR A 448 17.28 2.45 -14.88
CA THR A 448 15.97 2.63 -14.25
C THR A 448 15.80 4.00 -13.62
N GLU A 449 16.23 5.06 -14.27
CA GLU A 449 16.05 6.43 -13.80
C GLU A 449 14.57 6.77 -13.61
N ALA A 450 14.16 7.04 -12.38
CA ALA A 450 12.80 7.43 -12.06
C ALA A 450 12.62 8.94 -12.15
N SER A 451 11.55 9.39 -12.81
CA SER A 451 11.32 10.82 -13.05
C SER A 451 10.92 11.62 -11.80
N TRP A 452 10.49 10.97 -10.73
CA TRP A 452 10.01 11.62 -9.50
C TRP A 452 11.10 11.83 -8.42
N ASP A 453 12.28 11.25 -8.65
CA ASP A 453 13.48 11.56 -7.86
C ASP A 453 14.71 11.53 -8.78
N LYS A 454 15.39 12.67 -8.91
CA LYS A 454 16.50 12.84 -9.87
C LYS A 454 17.73 11.97 -9.55
N ASP A 455 17.87 11.56 -8.30
CA ASP A 455 19.03 10.79 -7.84
C ASP A 455 18.62 9.36 -7.44
N GLY A 456 17.38 8.97 -7.74
CA GLY A 456 16.85 7.65 -7.45
C GLY A 456 16.91 6.74 -8.67
N GLN A 457 17.24 5.48 -8.42
CA GLN A 457 17.10 4.37 -9.35
C GLN A 457 15.97 3.45 -8.89
N TYR A 458 15.32 2.80 -9.82
CA TYR A 458 14.30 1.83 -9.47
C TYR A 458 14.97 0.47 -9.25
N ALA A 459 14.55 -0.23 -8.21
CA ALA A 459 14.99 -1.59 -7.89
C ALA A 459 13.84 -2.59 -8.16
N GLN A 460 13.65 -3.57 -7.31
CA GLN A 460 12.59 -4.57 -7.43
C GLN A 460 11.30 -4.06 -6.73
N GLY A 461 10.53 -3.22 -7.43
CA GLY A 461 9.30 -2.63 -6.90
C GLY A 461 9.50 -1.44 -5.94
N TRP A 462 10.71 -0.90 -5.81
CA TRP A 462 11.07 0.23 -4.96
C TRP A 462 11.90 1.26 -5.70
N LEU A 463 11.75 2.53 -5.36
CA LEU A 463 12.74 3.55 -5.65
C LEU A 463 13.83 3.49 -4.58
N VAL A 464 15.07 3.48 -5.00
CA VAL A 464 16.24 3.47 -4.11
C VAL A 464 17.08 4.70 -4.40
N VAL A 465 17.42 5.45 -3.35
CA VAL A 465 18.40 6.53 -3.40
C VAL A 465 19.60 6.07 -2.59
N GLU A 466 20.75 5.96 -3.25
CA GLU A 466 21.98 5.60 -2.56
C GLU A 466 22.61 6.79 -1.86
N LYS A 467 23.45 6.51 -0.87
CA LYS A 467 24.24 7.53 -0.20
C LYS A 467 25.20 8.16 -1.20
N GLN A 468 25.10 9.46 -1.39
CA GLN A 468 25.97 10.21 -2.30
C GLN A 468 26.50 11.46 -1.61
N GLN A 469 27.80 11.68 -1.75
CA GLN A 469 28.42 12.94 -1.40
C GLN A 469 28.65 13.74 -2.68
N LYS A 470 27.90 14.82 -2.87
CA LYS A 470 28.12 15.72 -4.01
C LYS A 470 29.26 16.68 -3.69
N TYR A 471 30.36 16.56 -4.42
CA TYR A 471 31.50 17.49 -4.34
C TYR A 471 31.01 18.94 -4.56
N GLY A 472 31.43 19.85 -3.69
CA GLY A 472 31.18 21.29 -3.79
C GLY A 472 29.87 21.80 -3.17
N GLN A 473 28.96 20.96 -2.68
CA GLN A 473 27.70 21.41 -2.07
C GLN A 473 27.54 21.13 -0.57
N CYS A 474 28.50 20.54 0.11
CA CYS A 474 28.42 20.14 1.53
C CYS A 474 27.15 19.34 1.90
N ARG A 475 26.46 18.78 0.93
CA ARG A 475 25.23 18.00 1.13
C ARG A 475 25.49 16.53 0.92
N VAL A 476 25.43 15.79 2.02
CA VAL A 476 25.40 14.32 1.98
C VAL A 476 23.95 13.89 1.79
N ARG A 477 23.66 13.17 0.70
CA ARG A 477 22.40 12.44 0.58
C ARG A 477 22.53 11.13 1.34
N ARG A 478 21.54 10.83 2.15
CA ARG A 478 21.46 9.57 2.86
C ARG A 478 20.79 8.52 1.98
N HIS A 479 21.13 7.26 2.23
CA HIS A 479 20.39 6.15 1.65
C HIS A 479 18.96 6.12 2.19
N TYR A 480 17.99 6.00 1.30
CA TYR A 480 16.60 5.71 1.63
C TYR A 480 15.89 4.98 0.49
N VAL A 481 14.83 4.29 0.81
CA VAL A 481 13.97 3.66 -0.18
C VAL A 481 12.54 4.18 -0.02
N SER A 482 11.83 4.32 -1.14
CA SER A 482 10.46 4.81 -1.10
C SER A 482 9.64 4.28 -2.28
N HIS A 483 8.34 4.40 -2.18
CA HIS A 483 7.45 4.32 -3.32
C HIS A 483 6.30 5.31 -3.13
N THR A 484 5.96 6.03 -4.21
CA THR A 484 4.79 6.90 -4.24
C THR A 484 3.62 6.19 -4.90
N GLY A 485 2.41 6.58 -4.55
CA GLY A 485 1.19 6.06 -5.14
C GLY A 485 0.31 7.17 -5.68
N GLY A 486 -0.23 6.97 -6.90
CA GLY A 486 -1.25 7.81 -7.49
C GLY A 486 -2.38 6.95 -8.03
N ALA A 487 -3.60 7.16 -7.53
CA ALA A 487 -4.81 6.49 -7.97
C ALA A 487 -5.92 7.51 -8.24
N VAL A 488 -7.03 7.05 -8.80
CA VAL A 488 -8.24 7.86 -8.90
C VAL A 488 -8.65 8.29 -7.48
N GLY A 489 -8.51 9.58 -7.21
CA GLY A 489 -8.89 10.19 -5.93
C GLY A 489 -7.95 9.94 -4.75
N ALA A 490 -6.75 9.41 -4.95
CA ALA A 490 -5.83 9.22 -3.85
C ALA A 490 -4.37 9.40 -4.26
N SER A 491 -3.56 9.84 -3.31
CA SER A 491 -2.11 9.88 -3.40
C SER A 491 -1.49 9.34 -2.12
N SER A 492 -0.33 8.68 -2.23
CA SER A 492 0.30 8.04 -1.09
C SER A 492 1.83 8.03 -1.21
N VAL A 493 2.51 7.80 -0.10
CA VAL A 493 3.94 7.52 -0.04
C VAL A 493 4.24 6.59 1.12
N LEU A 494 5.14 5.65 0.90
CA LEU A 494 5.83 4.89 1.92
C LEU A 494 7.33 5.12 1.74
N LEU A 495 8.01 5.58 2.79
CA LEU A 495 9.43 5.88 2.81
C LEU A 495 10.10 5.19 3.99
N VAL A 496 11.23 4.55 3.75
CA VAL A 496 12.07 3.91 4.76
C VAL A 496 13.44 4.57 4.72
N LEU A 497 13.85 5.14 5.84
CA LEU A 497 15.15 5.77 6.05
C LEU A 497 15.95 4.94 7.06
N PRO A 498 16.84 4.01 6.61
CA PRO A 498 17.70 3.25 7.51
C PRO A 498 18.67 4.17 8.26
N SER A 499 18.92 3.87 9.53
CA SER A 499 19.93 4.59 10.30
C SER A 499 21.36 4.21 9.90
N GLU A 500 22.26 5.19 9.90
CA GLU A 500 23.70 4.99 9.60
C GLU A 500 24.54 4.69 10.85
N THR A 501 23.97 4.83 12.05
CA THR A 501 24.73 4.88 13.31
C THR A 501 24.99 3.53 13.98
N SER A 502 24.54 2.42 13.43
CA SER A 502 24.61 1.10 14.07
C SER A 502 26.02 0.48 14.20
N GLN A 503 27.08 1.14 13.72
CA GLN A 503 28.46 0.60 13.80
C GLN A 503 29.39 1.35 14.77
N ALA A 504 29.00 2.53 15.27
CA ALA A 504 29.94 3.40 16.01
C ALA A 504 29.81 3.35 17.54
N SER A 505 28.68 2.95 18.08
CA SER A 505 28.46 2.87 19.53
C SER A 505 28.41 1.41 19.96
N GLY A 506 29.45 0.80 20.43
CA GLY A 506 29.55 -0.60 20.86
C GLY A 506 28.41 -1.21 21.71
N GLN A 507 27.20 -0.66 21.66
CA GLN A 507 25.97 -1.20 22.18
C GLN A 507 25.25 -1.91 21.04
N SER A 508 25.19 -3.23 21.11
CA SER A 508 24.41 -4.12 20.23
C SER A 508 22.91 -3.93 20.52
N GLU A 509 22.35 -2.83 20.04
CA GLU A 509 20.89 -2.72 19.96
C GLU A 509 20.39 -3.58 18.80
N SER A 510 19.30 -4.31 19.04
CA SER A 510 18.71 -5.18 18.03
C SER A 510 17.98 -4.35 16.96
N PRO A 511 18.14 -4.64 15.63
CA PRO A 511 17.38 -3.95 14.60
C PRO A 511 15.87 -4.14 14.79
N PRO A 512 15.02 -3.28 14.20
CA PRO A 512 15.35 -2.28 13.18
C PRO A 512 15.77 -0.92 13.75
N HIS A 513 16.68 -0.22 13.04
CA HIS A 513 17.11 1.14 13.38
C HIS A 513 16.83 2.08 12.20
N GLY A 514 16.07 3.13 12.43
CA GLY A 514 15.73 4.11 11.41
C GLY A 514 14.29 4.58 11.50
N VAL A 515 13.86 5.31 10.48
CA VAL A 515 12.54 5.94 10.43
C VAL A 515 11.74 5.40 9.25
N VAL A 516 10.48 5.03 9.50
CA VAL A 516 9.52 4.71 8.44
C VAL A 516 8.40 5.74 8.47
N VAL A 517 8.08 6.30 7.30
CA VAL A 517 7.01 7.30 7.13
C VAL A 517 6.01 6.80 6.10
N ALA A 518 4.74 6.80 6.46
CA ALA A 518 3.62 6.56 5.56
C ALA A 518 2.69 7.77 5.55
N ILE A 519 2.31 8.24 4.36
CA ILE A 519 1.31 9.31 4.18
C ILE A 519 0.32 8.88 3.11
N ILE A 520 -0.97 9.06 3.37
CA ILE A 520 -2.03 8.79 2.40
C ILE A 520 -3.00 9.97 2.42
N THR A 521 -3.47 10.39 1.25
CA THR A 521 -4.54 11.40 1.13
C THR A 521 -5.62 10.90 0.17
N ASN A 522 -6.87 11.26 0.45
CA ASN A 522 -8.01 10.99 -0.42
C ASN A 522 -8.17 12.04 -1.54
N MET A 523 -7.06 12.60 -2.00
CA MET A 523 -6.98 13.56 -3.11
C MET A 523 -6.02 13.04 -4.20
N GLN A 524 -6.45 13.15 -5.45
CA GLN A 524 -5.64 12.80 -6.61
C GLN A 524 -4.52 13.83 -6.88
N SER A 525 -3.38 13.35 -7.39
CA SER A 525 -2.27 14.19 -7.91
C SER A 525 -1.52 15.03 -6.88
N VAL A 526 -1.40 14.53 -5.64
CA VAL A 526 -0.61 15.18 -4.58
C VAL A 526 0.80 14.61 -4.51
N GLY A 527 1.82 15.46 -4.62
CA GLY A 527 3.23 15.07 -4.46
C GLY A 527 3.61 14.92 -2.98
N LEU A 528 3.93 13.72 -2.51
CA LEU A 528 4.17 13.44 -1.09
C LEU A 528 5.60 13.03 -0.76
N ASN A 529 6.44 12.64 -1.75
CA ASN A 529 7.77 12.06 -1.49
C ASN A 529 8.69 13.02 -0.72
N THR A 530 8.77 14.28 -1.17
CA THR A 530 9.62 15.30 -0.51
C THR A 530 9.14 15.60 0.91
N THR A 531 7.83 15.61 1.15
CA THR A 531 7.25 15.82 2.48
C THR A 531 7.58 14.66 3.41
N ALA A 532 7.42 13.42 2.94
CA ALA A 532 7.78 12.24 3.72
C ALA A 532 9.28 12.23 4.09
N LEU A 533 10.15 12.61 3.15
CA LEU A 533 11.58 12.69 3.41
C LEU A 533 11.92 13.76 4.46
N LYS A 534 11.29 14.94 4.40
CA LYS A 534 11.48 15.99 5.41
C LYS A 534 11.02 15.53 6.79
N ILE A 535 9.86 14.87 6.88
CA ILE A 535 9.36 14.28 8.12
C ILE A 535 10.35 13.24 8.65
N ALA A 536 10.82 12.32 7.80
CA ALA A 536 11.79 11.32 8.20
C ALA A 536 13.06 11.93 8.81
N TYR A 537 13.57 13.03 8.23
CA TYR A 537 14.74 13.73 8.75
C TYR A 537 14.49 14.43 10.11
N GLU A 538 13.31 15.00 10.35
CA GLU A 538 12.99 15.60 11.64
C GLU A 538 12.92 14.54 12.76
N PHE A 539 12.33 13.38 12.46
CA PHE A 539 12.30 12.27 13.43
C PHE A 539 13.67 11.64 13.64
N GLU A 540 14.49 11.50 12.59
CA GLU A 540 15.87 11.00 12.74
C GLU A 540 16.73 11.97 13.54
N LYS A 541 16.57 13.28 13.35
CA LYS A 541 17.25 14.31 14.15
C LYS A 541 16.85 14.21 15.63
N ALA A 542 15.56 14.05 15.91
CA ALA A 542 15.07 13.87 17.27
C ALA A 542 15.55 12.56 17.92
N ARG A 543 15.71 11.50 17.10
CA ARG A 543 16.25 10.21 17.53
C ARG A 543 17.73 10.29 17.96
N LEU A 544 18.51 11.15 17.31
CA LEU A 544 19.96 11.32 17.53
C LEU A 544 20.27 12.38 18.58
N ALA A 545 19.31 13.21 19.00
CA ALA A 545 19.46 14.24 20.04
C ALA A 545 19.35 13.65 21.43
#